data_6b029a84d5f6ffe7022ac0d817ab473c
#
_entry.id   6b029a84d5f6ffe7022ac0d817ab473c
#
_cell.length_a   1.000
_cell.length_b   1.000
_cell.length_c   1.000
_cell.angle_alpha   90.00
_cell.angle_beta   90.00
_cell.angle_gamma   90.00
#
_symmetry.space_group_name_H-M   'P 1'
#
loop_
_entity.id
_entity.type
_entity.pdbx_description
1 polymer ?
#
loop_
_entity_poly.entity_id
_entity_poly.type
_entity_poly.pdbx_seq_one_letter_code
_entity_poly.pdbx_strand_id
1 'polypeptide(L)'
;MVSENTDLRRASELRAEAADALDRRDDSNRLAALYGLTPKVESAIVAAIREGAEERCRALVAPLHPADQADLLERLPKPQSAALVRMLGDGLDAEALAYLGETTRDEIVDVMGMAALARQLPDLDTDDAVNIIEELEQDEIDDVLAALPAEDRVLVEEGLAYPDDSAGRMMQREIVTVPSFWTVGQTIDFLRSSEFSDTEFYLIFVVDPARNPIGEVGLGRLLCTPRPRRISEIMEGDFLKIPADMDQEEVSILFRRYGMVSAPVVDEHGRLIGMITIDDIIDVIDLSLIHISEPTRPS
;
A
#
# COMPACT_ATOMS: atom_id res chain seq x y z
N MET A 1 -32.73 35.62 -41.95
CA MET A 1 -31.46 36.15 -41.38
C MET A 1 -31.26 35.90 -39.89
N VAL A 2 -32.29 35.79 -39.05
CA VAL A 2 -32.12 35.53 -37.59
C VAL A 2 -31.96 34.03 -37.31
N SER A 3 -32.55 33.13 -38.11
CA SER A 3 -32.49 31.67 -37.94
C SER A 3 -31.13 31.07 -38.30
N GLU A 4 -30.49 31.54 -39.37
CA GLU A 4 -29.17 31.00 -39.81
C GLU A 4 -28.02 31.27 -38.81
N ASN A 5 -28.11 32.41 -38.08
CA ASN A 5 -27.07 32.77 -37.12
C ASN A 5 -27.16 31.96 -35.82
N THR A 6 -28.34 31.41 -35.49
CA THR A 6 -28.55 30.51 -34.32
C THR A 6 -28.04 29.12 -34.60
N ASP A 7 -28.24 28.62 -35.83
CA ASP A 7 -27.76 27.28 -36.23
C ASP A 7 -26.22 27.24 -36.37
N LEU A 8 -25.59 28.33 -36.82
CA LEU A 8 -24.14 28.44 -36.89
C LEU A 8 -23.48 28.50 -35.52
N ARG A 9 -24.10 29.20 -34.55
CA ARG A 9 -23.62 29.22 -33.16
C ARG A 9 -23.73 27.85 -32.49
N ARG A 10 -24.85 27.19 -32.64
CA ARG A 10 -25.06 25.82 -32.08
C ARG A 10 -24.12 24.80 -32.68
N ALA A 11 -23.82 24.89 -33.98
CA ALA A 11 -22.83 24.04 -34.65
C ALA A 11 -21.39 24.33 -34.16
N SER A 12 -21.07 25.58 -33.84
CA SER A 12 -19.77 25.97 -33.25
C SER A 12 -19.63 25.47 -31.82
N GLU A 13 -20.68 25.56 -31.00
CA GLU A 13 -20.70 25.05 -29.62
C GLU A 13 -20.56 23.55 -29.58
N LEU A 14 -21.26 22.78 -30.41
CA LEU A 14 -21.13 21.32 -30.54
C LEU A 14 -19.74 20.88 -31.02
N ARG A 15 -19.10 21.69 -31.88
CA ARG A 15 -17.71 21.40 -32.29
C ARG A 15 -16.71 21.68 -31.17
N ALA A 16 -16.92 22.71 -30.38
CA ALA A 16 -16.08 23.00 -29.22
C ALA A 16 -16.24 21.94 -28.12
N GLU A 17 -17.48 21.51 -27.85
CA GLU A 17 -17.73 20.40 -26.92
C GLU A 17 -17.13 19.05 -27.39
N ALA A 18 -17.22 18.78 -28.70
CA ALA A 18 -16.61 17.55 -29.28
C ALA A 18 -15.07 17.61 -29.25
N ALA A 19 -14.48 18.78 -29.46
CA ALA A 19 -13.03 18.98 -29.36
C ALA A 19 -12.53 18.85 -27.91
N ASP A 20 -13.26 19.41 -26.94
CA ASP A 20 -12.96 19.28 -25.51
C ASP A 20 -13.12 17.82 -25.01
N ALA A 21 -14.13 17.10 -25.53
CA ALA A 21 -14.33 15.67 -25.23
C ALA A 21 -13.25 14.77 -25.85
N LEU A 22 -12.70 15.13 -27.03
CA LEU A 22 -11.58 14.46 -27.67
C LEU A 22 -10.26 14.73 -26.93
N ASP A 23 -10.04 15.95 -26.49
CA ASP A 23 -8.86 16.37 -25.72
C ASP A 23 -8.82 15.67 -24.34
N ARG A 24 -9.95 15.59 -23.65
CA ARG A 24 -10.10 14.81 -22.40
C ARG A 24 -9.88 13.32 -22.58
N ARG A 25 -10.27 12.73 -23.71
CA ARG A 25 -9.98 11.33 -24.04
C ARG A 25 -8.50 11.10 -24.34
N ASP A 26 -7.85 12.09 -24.97
CA ASP A 26 -6.41 12.00 -25.27
C ASP A 26 -5.56 12.18 -24.01
N ASP A 27 -5.98 13.06 -23.10
CA ASP A 27 -5.34 13.21 -21.78
C ASP A 27 -5.56 11.99 -20.86
N SER A 28 -6.76 11.38 -20.88
CA SER A 28 -7.03 10.15 -20.16
C SER A 28 -6.20 8.97 -20.71
N ASN A 29 -6.05 8.88 -22.05
CA ASN A 29 -5.18 7.89 -22.69
C ASN A 29 -3.68 8.17 -22.45
N ARG A 30 -3.27 9.43 -22.32
CA ARG A 30 -1.90 9.82 -21.95
C ARG A 30 -1.58 9.47 -20.52
N LEU A 31 -2.49 9.76 -19.58
CA LEU A 31 -2.35 9.36 -18.18
C LEU A 31 -2.30 7.83 -18.05
N ALA A 32 -3.23 7.11 -18.70
CA ALA A 32 -3.21 5.65 -18.72
C ALA A 32 -1.93 5.06 -19.36
N ALA A 33 -1.34 5.75 -20.35
CA ALA A 33 -0.06 5.34 -20.95
C ALA A 33 1.15 5.59 -20.02
N LEU A 34 1.00 6.46 -19.01
CA LEU A 34 2.02 6.73 -17.99
C LEU A 34 1.92 5.76 -16.80
N TYR A 35 0.73 5.20 -16.53
CA TYR A 35 0.42 4.43 -15.32
C TYR A 35 0.00 2.97 -15.59
N GLY A 36 0.41 2.37 -16.68
CA GLY A 36 0.41 0.91 -16.86
C GLY A 36 -0.86 0.31 -17.47
N LEU A 37 -2.04 0.33 -16.83
CA LEU A 37 -3.25 -0.34 -17.33
C LEU A 37 -3.99 0.48 -18.40
N THR A 38 -3.51 0.40 -19.63
CA THR A 38 -4.20 1.02 -20.77
C THR A 38 -5.34 0.12 -21.29
N PRO A 39 -6.39 0.70 -21.94
CA PRO A 39 -7.44 -0.10 -22.58
C PRO A 39 -6.92 -1.13 -23.61
N LYS A 40 -5.76 -0.86 -24.20
CA LYS A 40 -5.09 -1.78 -25.13
C LYS A 40 -4.48 -2.98 -24.40
N VAL A 41 -3.83 -2.75 -23.26
CA VAL A 41 -3.26 -3.80 -22.42
C VAL A 41 -4.39 -4.66 -21.83
N GLU A 42 -5.42 -4.03 -21.25
CA GLU A 42 -6.59 -4.72 -20.72
C GLU A 42 -7.26 -5.62 -21.79
N SER A 43 -7.51 -5.08 -23.01
CA SER A 43 -8.08 -5.84 -24.11
C SER A 43 -7.19 -7.03 -24.54
N ALA A 44 -5.86 -6.86 -24.51
CA ALA A 44 -4.92 -7.92 -24.83
C ALA A 44 -4.91 -9.03 -23.76
N ILE A 45 -5.03 -8.66 -22.48
CA ILE A 45 -5.14 -9.62 -21.38
C ILE A 45 -6.45 -10.40 -21.47
N VAL A 46 -7.59 -9.71 -21.70
CA VAL A 46 -8.89 -10.36 -21.89
C VAL A 46 -8.87 -11.34 -23.07
N ALA A 47 -8.19 -10.99 -24.17
CA ALA A 47 -8.01 -11.91 -25.30
C ALA A 47 -7.18 -13.14 -24.90
N ALA A 48 -6.07 -12.93 -24.19
CA ALA A 48 -5.20 -14.01 -23.71
C ALA A 48 -5.93 -14.95 -22.74
N ILE A 49 -6.76 -14.41 -21.84
CA ILE A 49 -7.62 -15.22 -20.93
C ILE A 49 -8.56 -16.11 -21.73
N ARG A 50 -9.24 -15.57 -22.76
CA ARG A 50 -10.18 -16.32 -23.59
C ARG A 50 -9.51 -17.40 -24.40
N GLU A 51 -8.26 -17.17 -24.81
CA GLU A 51 -7.44 -18.14 -25.57
C GLU A 51 -6.81 -19.21 -24.66
N GLY A 52 -6.83 -19.03 -23.33
CA GLY A 52 -6.12 -19.88 -22.37
C GLY A 52 -4.60 -19.77 -22.46
N ALA A 53 -4.10 -18.61 -22.90
CA ALA A 53 -2.68 -18.35 -23.16
C ALA A 53 -1.94 -17.87 -21.90
N GLU A 54 -1.63 -18.77 -20.95
CA GLU A 54 -1.03 -18.47 -19.65
C GLU A 54 0.25 -17.64 -19.74
N GLU A 55 1.23 -18.07 -20.56
CA GLU A 55 2.50 -17.35 -20.72
C GLU A 55 2.28 -15.91 -21.21
N ARG A 56 1.29 -15.71 -22.07
CA ARG A 56 0.95 -14.40 -22.58
C ARG A 56 0.27 -13.53 -21.50
N CYS A 57 -0.58 -14.13 -20.64
CA CYS A 57 -1.15 -13.45 -19.50
C CYS A 57 -0.03 -12.98 -18.54
N ARG A 58 0.88 -13.88 -18.16
CA ARG A 58 2.03 -13.54 -17.30
C ARG A 58 2.89 -12.43 -17.89
N ALA A 59 3.22 -12.52 -19.19
CA ALA A 59 4.04 -11.50 -19.85
C ALA A 59 3.37 -10.12 -19.95
N LEU A 60 2.02 -10.06 -19.99
CA LEU A 60 1.27 -8.81 -20.04
C LEU A 60 1.05 -8.21 -18.64
N VAL A 61 0.90 -9.04 -17.61
CA VAL A 61 0.63 -8.61 -16.22
C VAL A 61 1.91 -8.26 -15.47
N ALA A 62 2.99 -9.02 -15.62
CA ALA A 62 4.24 -8.82 -14.89
C ALA A 62 4.84 -7.39 -14.93
N PRO A 63 4.69 -6.59 -16.02
CA PRO A 63 5.17 -5.21 -16.01
C PRO A 63 4.19 -4.20 -15.39
N LEU A 64 2.98 -4.61 -14.98
CA LEU A 64 2.00 -3.73 -14.35
C LEU A 64 2.37 -3.50 -12.89
N HIS A 65 2.15 -2.28 -12.42
CA HIS A 65 2.22 -1.97 -11.00
C HIS A 65 1.18 -2.79 -10.20
N PRO A 66 1.43 -3.20 -8.95
CA PRO A 66 0.46 -3.95 -8.13
C PRO A 66 -0.93 -3.31 -8.09
N ALA A 67 -1.03 -2.01 -7.92
CA ALA A 67 -2.30 -1.26 -7.98
C ALA A 67 -3.02 -1.41 -9.34
N ASP A 68 -2.28 -1.43 -10.48
CA ASP A 68 -2.86 -1.67 -11.80
C ASP A 68 -3.33 -3.12 -11.97
N GLN A 69 -2.65 -4.08 -11.31
CA GLN A 69 -3.08 -5.47 -11.27
C GLN A 69 -4.38 -5.63 -10.48
N ALA A 70 -4.51 -4.95 -9.33
CA ALA A 70 -5.73 -4.89 -8.54
C ALA A 70 -6.89 -4.27 -9.35
N ASP A 71 -6.68 -3.10 -9.94
CA ASP A 71 -7.63 -2.42 -10.84
C ASP A 71 -8.12 -3.34 -11.97
N LEU A 72 -7.20 -4.13 -12.56
CA LEU A 72 -7.53 -5.09 -13.59
C LEU A 72 -8.46 -6.19 -13.05
N LEU A 73 -8.15 -6.77 -11.89
CA LEU A 73 -8.95 -7.83 -11.27
C LEU A 73 -10.35 -7.34 -10.91
N GLU A 74 -10.49 -6.13 -10.42
CA GLU A 74 -11.78 -5.52 -10.08
C GLU A 74 -12.66 -5.21 -11.30
N ARG A 75 -12.06 -4.81 -12.43
CA ARG A 75 -12.78 -4.53 -13.68
C ARG A 75 -13.20 -5.77 -14.43
N LEU A 76 -12.50 -6.88 -14.24
CA LEU A 76 -12.83 -8.12 -14.92
C LEU A 76 -14.10 -8.77 -14.34
N PRO A 77 -14.97 -9.37 -15.20
CA PRO A 77 -16.04 -10.24 -14.69
C PRO A 77 -15.45 -11.39 -13.85
N LYS A 78 -16.11 -11.76 -12.74
CA LYS A 78 -15.67 -12.82 -11.82
C LYS A 78 -15.09 -14.09 -12.47
N PRO A 79 -15.70 -14.66 -13.54
CA PRO A 79 -15.10 -15.84 -14.19
C PRO A 79 -13.76 -15.56 -14.88
N GLN A 80 -13.52 -14.31 -15.30
CA GLN A 80 -12.29 -13.92 -16.00
C GLN A 80 -11.19 -13.56 -15.00
N SER A 81 -11.51 -12.86 -13.90
CA SER A 81 -10.56 -12.61 -12.81
C SER A 81 -10.07 -13.92 -12.19
N ALA A 82 -11.00 -14.83 -11.87
CA ALA A 82 -10.65 -16.16 -11.38
C ALA A 82 -9.79 -16.99 -12.36
N ALA A 83 -10.05 -16.89 -13.67
CA ALA A 83 -9.24 -17.54 -14.67
C ALA A 83 -7.84 -16.92 -14.75
N LEU A 84 -7.73 -15.59 -14.67
CA LEU A 84 -6.48 -14.87 -14.69
C LEU A 84 -5.61 -15.25 -13.48
N VAL A 85 -6.16 -15.23 -12.27
CA VAL A 85 -5.47 -15.62 -11.04
C VAL A 85 -4.91 -17.03 -11.14
N ARG A 86 -5.70 -18.00 -11.62
CA ARG A 86 -5.20 -19.38 -11.83
C ARG A 86 -4.08 -19.47 -12.86
N MET A 87 -4.11 -18.64 -13.92
CA MET A 87 -3.08 -18.60 -14.96
C MET A 87 -1.80 -17.94 -14.46
N LEU A 88 -1.92 -16.91 -13.61
CA LEU A 88 -0.78 -16.23 -13.02
C LEU A 88 -0.11 -17.11 -11.95
N GLY A 89 -0.90 -17.77 -11.09
CA GLY A 89 -0.38 -18.52 -9.94
C GLY A 89 0.49 -17.61 -9.06
N ASP A 90 1.70 -18.04 -8.75
CA ASP A 90 2.68 -17.24 -7.99
C ASP A 90 3.24 -16.04 -8.78
N GLY A 91 2.74 -15.75 -9.95
CA GLY A 91 3.09 -14.57 -10.77
C GLY A 91 2.12 -13.41 -10.61
N LEU A 92 1.11 -13.52 -9.75
CA LEU A 92 0.36 -12.37 -9.23
C LEU A 92 1.23 -11.69 -8.18
N ASP A 93 1.35 -10.38 -8.24
CA ASP A 93 2.08 -9.63 -7.25
C ASP A 93 1.34 -9.66 -5.91
N ALA A 94 2.05 -9.97 -4.82
CA ALA A 94 1.45 -10.05 -3.50
C ALA A 94 0.83 -8.72 -3.07
N GLU A 95 1.51 -7.59 -3.34
CA GLU A 95 1.02 -6.26 -3.04
C GLU A 95 -0.32 -5.94 -3.76
N ALA A 96 -0.62 -6.61 -4.87
CA ALA A 96 -1.91 -6.41 -5.53
C ALA A 96 -3.10 -6.83 -4.64
N LEU A 97 -2.89 -7.75 -3.68
CA LEU A 97 -3.93 -8.16 -2.72
C LEU A 97 -4.26 -7.02 -1.74
N ALA A 98 -3.26 -6.24 -1.33
CA ALA A 98 -3.46 -5.10 -0.44
C ALA A 98 -4.29 -3.99 -1.11
N TYR A 99 -4.12 -3.77 -2.44
CA TYR A 99 -4.89 -2.78 -3.20
C TYR A 99 -6.31 -3.22 -3.57
N LEU A 100 -6.69 -4.48 -3.37
CA LEU A 100 -8.05 -4.95 -3.68
C LEU A 100 -9.04 -4.51 -2.60
N GLY A 101 -10.25 -4.11 -3.03
CA GLY A 101 -11.37 -3.97 -2.10
C GLY A 101 -11.79 -5.33 -1.52
N GLU A 102 -12.24 -5.33 -0.26
CA GLU A 102 -12.59 -6.50 0.57
C GLU A 102 -13.30 -7.61 -0.22
N THR A 103 -14.43 -7.30 -0.87
CA THR A 103 -15.22 -8.30 -1.61
C THR A 103 -14.44 -8.98 -2.76
N THR A 104 -13.59 -8.22 -3.47
CA THR A 104 -12.80 -8.78 -4.57
C THR A 104 -11.63 -9.58 -4.03
N ARG A 105 -11.02 -9.12 -2.96
CA ARG A 105 -9.93 -9.80 -2.24
C ARG A 105 -10.36 -11.18 -1.77
N ASP A 106 -11.51 -11.30 -1.09
CA ASP A 106 -12.09 -12.57 -0.65
C ASP A 106 -12.25 -13.54 -1.83
N GLU A 107 -12.85 -13.07 -2.95
CA GLU A 107 -13.03 -13.89 -4.13
C GLU A 107 -11.71 -14.38 -4.75
N ILE A 108 -10.68 -13.54 -4.72
CA ILE A 108 -9.35 -13.89 -5.23
C ILE A 108 -8.64 -14.86 -4.30
N VAL A 109 -8.71 -14.65 -3.00
CA VAL A 109 -8.16 -15.54 -1.97
C VAL A 109 -8.80 -16.92 -2.05
N ASP A 110 -10.13 -17.01 -2.20
CA ASP A 110 -10.86 -18.27 -2.46
C ASP A 110 -10.33 -19.01 -3.69
N VAL A 111 -10.05 -18.28 -4.77
CA VAL A 111 -9.51 -18.85 -6.01
C VAL A 111 -8.08 -19.33 -5.87
N MET A 112 -7.25 -18.62 -5.11
CA MET A 112 -5.84 -18.96 -4.85
C MET A 112 -5.72 -20.13 -3.88
N GLY A 113 -6.53 -20.12 -2.83
CA GLY A 113 -6.50 -21.03 -1.69
C GLY A 113 -5.41 -20.68 -0.67
N MET A 114 -5.65 -21.05 0.58
CA MET A 114 -4.85 -20.65 1.76
C MET A 114 -3.36 -20.98 1.65
N ALA A 115 -3.01 -22.10 1.02
CA ALA A 115 -1.60 -22.46 0.81
C ALA A 115 -0.86 -21.57 -0.21
N ALA A 116 -1.56 -20.98 -1.16
CA ALA A 116 -0.97 -20.01 -2.08
C ALA A 116 -0.86 -18.63 -1.43
N LEU A 117 -1.88 -18.22 -0.69
CA LEU A 117 -1.86 -17.00 0.11
C LEU A 117 -0.67 -17.02 1.08
N ALA A 118 -0.52 -18.07 1.89
CA ALA A 118 0.59 -18.21 2.86
C ALA A 118 2.00 -18.13 2.23
N ARG A 119 2.14 -18.40 0.93
CA ARG A 119 3.43 -18.23 0.24
C ARG A 119 3.69 -16.80 -0.19
N GLN A 120 2.65 -16.01 -0.40
CA GLN A 120 2.76 -14.61 -0.85
C GLN A 120 2.85 -13.62 0.30
N LEU A 121 2.22 -13.90 1.45
CA LEU A 121 2.23 -13.02 2.62
C LEU A 121 3.63 -12.57 3.08
N PRO A 122 4.70 -13.40 3.03
CA PRO A 122 6.04 -12.96 3.39
C PRO A 122 6.65 -11.89 2.47
N ASP A 123 6.07 -11.68 1.28
CA ASP A 123 6.50 -10.65 0.32
C ASP A 123 5.78 -9.29 0.57
N LEU A 124 4.84 -9.24 1.54
CA LEU A 124 4.12 -8.04 1.97
C LEU A 124 4.73 -7.43 3.22
N ASP A 125 4.48 -6.14 3.43
CA ASP A 125 4.69 -5.52 4.73
C ASP A 125 3.76 -6.15 5.79
N THR A 126 4.18 -6.12 7.06
CA THR A 126 3.49 -6.89 8.12
C THR A 126 2.04 -6.44 8.33
N ASP A 127 1.76 -5.15 8.22
CA ASP A 127 0.42 -4.57 8.34
C ASP A 127 -0.53 -5.03 7.23
N ASP A 128 -0.07 -5.03 5.97
CA ASP A 128 -0.82 -5.56 4.84
C ASP A 128 -1.14 -7.06 5.02
N ALA A 129 -0.15 -7.84 5.47
CA ALA A 129 -0.35 -9.25 5.77
C ALA A 129 -1.39 -9.47 6.89
N VAL A 130 -1.37 -8.62 7.93
CA VAL A 130 -2.35 -8.64 9.04
C VAL A 130 -3.73 -8.27 8.53
N ASN A 131 -3.86 -7.20 7.74
CA ASN A 131 -5.13 -6.74 7.17
C ASN A 131 -5.81 -7.81 6.29
N ILE A 132 -5.01 -8.55 5.50
CA ILE A 132 -5.56 -9.63 4.66
C ILE A 132 -6.02 -10.81 5.51
N ILE A 133 -5.26 -11.19 6.54
CA ILE A 133 -5.56 -12.35 7.37
C ILE A 133 -6.76 -12.09 8.29
N GLU A 134 -6.92 -10.87 8.83
CA GLU A 134 -8.01 -10.59 9.78
C GLU A 134 -9.40 -10.67 9.15
N GLU A 135 -9.52 -10.52 7.82
CA GLU A 135 -10.78 -10.65 7.09
C GLU A 135 -11.19 -12.12 6.86
N LEU A 136 -10.29 -13.09 7.08
CA LEU A 136 -10.55 -14.52 6.88
C LEU A 136 -11.38 -15.13 8.01
N GLU A 137 -12.05 -16.25 7.73
CA GLU A 137 -12.70 -17.05 8.78
C GLU A 137 -11.64 -17.69 9.70
N GLN A 138 -11.98 -17.98 10.95
CA GLN A 138 -11.03 -18.43 11.97
C GLN A 138 -10.27 -19.72 11.60
N ASP A 139 -10.91 -20.66 10.92
CA ASP A 139 -10.29 -21.88 10.42
C ASP A 139 -9.31 -21.65 9.26
N GLU A 140 -9.58 -20.64 8.44
CA GLU A 140 -8.68 -20.19 7.36
C GLU A 140 -7.46 -19.47 7.93
N ILE A 141 -7.65 -18.60 8.95
CA ILE A 141 -6.55 -17.97 9.70
C ILE A 141 -5.60 -19.06 10.25
N ASP A 142 -6.14 -20.07 10.92
CA ASP A 142 -5.36 -21.16 11.50
C ASP A 142 -4.56 -21.92 10.42
N ASP A 143 -5.17 -22.18 9.25
CA ASP A 143 -4.53 -22.84 8.12
C ASP A 143 -3.41 -21.98 7.50
N VAL A 144 -3.62 -20.68 7.31
CA VAL A 144 -2.63 -19.74 6.79
C VAL A 144 -1.45 -19.63 7.76
N LEU A 145 -1.71 -19.36 9.05
CA LEU A 145 -0.67 -19.23 10.07
C LEU A 145 0.16 -20.52 10.21
N ALA A 146 -0.46 -21.69 10.08
CA ALA A 146 0.27 -22.97 10.10
C ALA A 146 1.20 -23.14 8.89
N ALA A 147 0.88 -22.54 7.76
CA ALA A 147 1.64 -22.62 6.51
C ALA A 147 2.73 -21.55 6.38
N LEU A 148 2.65 -20.45 7.15
CA LEU A 148 3.64 -19.37 7.15
C LEU A 148 5.00 -19.83 7.69
N PRO A 149 6.11 -19.27 7.19
CA PRO A 149 7.41 -19.35 7.84
C PRO A 149 7.35 -18.91 9.30
N ALA A 150 8.17 -19.49 10.16
CA ALA A 150 8.08 -19.25 11.60
C ALA A 150 8.35 -17.78 12.00
N GLU A 151 9.18 -17.08 11.23
CA GLU A 151 9.53 -15.67 11.45
C GLU A 151 8.33 -14.78 11.15
N ASP A 152 7.71 -14.93 9.99
CA ASP A 152 6.56 -14.12 9.54
C ASP A 152 5.32 -14.42 10.39
N ARG A 153 5.10 -15.71 10.74
CA ARG A 153 3.99 -16.08 11.61
C ARG A 153 4.02 -15.36 12.94
N VAL A 154 5.19 -15.21 13.59
CA VAL A 154 5.30 -14.49 14.86
C VAL A 154 4.90 -13.03 14.70
N LEU A 155 5.33 -12.38 13.63
CA LEU A 155 5.00 -10.97 13.37
C LEU A 155 3.51 -10.78 13.14
N VAL A 156 2.90 -11.66 12.35
CA VAL A 156 1.45 -11.63 12.08
C VAL A 156 0.64 -11.92 13.35
N GLU A 157 1.00 -12.97 14.12
CA GLU A 157 0.33 -13.28 15.40
C GLU A 157 0.44 -12.12 16.41
N GLU A 158 1.58 -11.44 16.46
CA GLU A 158 1.74 -10.24 17.28
C GLU A 158 0.89 -9.07 16.77
N GLY A 159 0.77 -8.87 15.46
CA GLY A 159 -0.11 -7.89 14.85
C GLY A 159 -1.57 -8.15 15.20
N LEU A 160 -2.04 -9.38 14.98
CA LEU A 160 -3.40 -9.81 15.29
C LEU A 160 -3.76 -9.75 16.79
N ALA A 161 -2.77 -9.69 17.69
CA ALA A 161 -3.01 -9.57 19.13
C ALA A 161 -3.38 -8.14 19.58
N TYR A 162 -3.13 -7.11 18.75
CA TYR A 162 -3.57 -5.75 19.05
C TYR A 162 -5.07 -5.60 18.81
N PRO A 163 -5.73 -4.65 19.51
CA PRO A 163 -7.13 -4.32 19.24
C PRO A 163 -7.33 -3.91 17.77
N ASP A 164 -8.47 -4.26 17.20
CA ASP A 164 -8.89 -3.77 15.90
C ASP A 164 -8.89 -2.23 15.92
N ASP A 165 -8.68 -1.58 14.80
CA ASP A 165 -8.62 -0.12 14.68
C ASP A 165 -7.53 0.57 15.53
N SER A 166 -6.52 -0.16 16.02
CA SER A 166 -5.42 0.43 16.81
C SER A 166 -4.15 0.65 15.98
N ALA A 167 -3.32 1.60 16.42
CA ALA A 167 -2.00 1.86 15.85
C ALA A 167 -1.11 0.61 15.82
N GLY A 168 -1.27 -0.29 16.79
CA GLY A 168 -0.54 -1.55 16.84
C GLY A 168 -0.99 -2.55 15.80
N ARG A 169 -2.27 -2.50 15.37
CA ARG A 169 -2.83 -3.31 14.31
C ARG A 169 -2.33 -2.87 12.93
N MET A 170 -2.30 -1.57 12.68
CA MET A 170 -1.94 -0.95 11.41
C MET A 170 -0.44 -0.61 11.26
N MET A 171 0.42 -1.06 12.15
CA MET A 171 1.86 -0.78 12.06
C MET A 171 2.59 -1.85 11.27
N GLN A 172 3.49 -1.42 10.39
CA GLN A 172 4.49 -2.30 9.79
C GLN A 172 5.68 -2.52 10.75
N ARG A 173 6.34 -3.67 10.62
CA ARG A 173 7.49 -4.06 11.47
C ARG A 173 8.84 -3.83 10.79
N GLU A 174 8.83 -3.53 9.51
CA GLU A 174 9.96 -3.30 8.62
C GLU A 174 10.58 -1.93 8.90
N ILE A 175 11.28 -1.80 10.04
CA ILE A 175 11.79 -0.53 10.56
C ILE A 175 13.31 -0.46 10.46
N VAL A 176 13.80 0.62 9.88
CA VAL A 176 15.23 0.92 9.88
C VAL A 176 15.64 1.66 11.17
N THR A 177 16.47 1.02 11.98
CA THR A 177 16.96 1.61 13.24
C THR A 177 18.47 1.69 13.28
N VAL A 178 19.00 2.78 13.87
CA VAL A 178 20.44 2.96 14.05
C VAL A 178 20.75 3.55 15.44
N PRO A 179 21.92 3.25 16.01
CA PRO A 179 22.35 3.88 17.26
C PRO A 179 22.87 5.30 17.02
N SER A 180 22.65 6.19 17.98
CA SER A 180 23.04 7.62 17.92
C SER A 180 24.54 7.88 17.77
N PHE A 181 25.37 6.94 18.20
CA PHE A 181 26.85 7.06 18.15
C PHE A 181 27.46 6.71 16.80
N TRP A 182 26.71 6.12 15.88
CA TRP A 182 27.18 5.85 14.52
C TRP A 182 27.45 7.15 13.76
N THR A 183 28.35 7.06 12.77
CA THR A 183 28.53 8.13 11.80
C THR A 183 27.56 7.98 10.64
N VAL A 184 27.32 9.08 9.94
CA VAL A 184 26.57 9.08 8.66
C VAL A 184 27.15 8.04 7.69
N GLY A 185 28.47 7.94 7.62
CA GLY A 185 29.12 6.95 6.75
C GLY A 185 28.80 5.51 7.13
N GLN A 186 28.83 5.18 8.41
CA GLN A 186 28.46 3.84 8.91
C GLN A 186 27.00 3.52 8.64
N THR A 187 26.11 4.50 8.85
CA THR A 187 24.68 4.35 8.55
C THR A 187 24.45 4.10 7.06
N ILE A 188 25.07 4.87 6.17
CA ILE A 188 24.93 4.65 4.71
C ILE A 188 25.47 3.28 4.30
N ASP A 189 26.58 2.84 4.88
CA ASP A 189 27.17 1.53 4.54
C ASP A 189 26.27 0.37 5.07
N PHE A 190 25.63 0.55 6.21
CA PHE A 190 24.62 -0.39 6.75
C PHE A 190 23.37 -0.48 5.85
N LEU A 191 22.82 0.67 5.43
CA LEU A 191 21.66 0.72 4.53
C LEU A 191 21.90 0.10 3.14
N ARG A 192 23.17 0.00 2.73
CA ARG A 192 23.56 -0.66 1.48
C ARG A 192 23.73 -2.16 1.63
N SER A 193 23.58 -2.70 2.81
CA SER A 193 23.53 -4.16 2.99
C SER A 193 22.26 -4.72 2.34
N SER A 194 22.27 -6.00 1.98
CA SER A 194 21.16 -6.66 1.29
C SER A 194 19.89 -6.78 2.12
N GLU A 195 19.96 -6.51 3.41
CA GLU A 195 18.83 -6.57 4.35
C GLU A 195 17.71 -5.53 4.06
N PHE A 196 18.06 -4.42 3.35
CA PHE A 196 17.14 -3.30 3.12
C PHE A 196 16.94 -3.02 1.63
N SER A 197 17.27 -3.98 0.75
CA SER A 197 17.18 -3.78 -0.70
C SER A 197 15.74 -3.58 -1.18
N ASP A 198 14.80 -4.21 -0.49
CA ASP A 198 13.40 -4.28 -0.87
C ASP A 198 12.49 -3.52 0.11
N THR A 199 13.06 -2.82 1.10
CA THR A 199 12.32 -2.01 2.08
C THR A 199 12.24 -0.55 1.64
N GLU A 200 11.04 -0.03 1.49
CA GLU A 200 10.81 1.40 1.27
C GLU A 200 10.78 2.15 2.60
N PHE A 201 11.61 3.19 2.75
CA PHE A 201 11.63 4.04 3.95
C PHE A 201 12.11 5.45 3.64
N TYR A 202 11.57 6.42 4.35
CA TYR A 202 11.91 7.84 4.24
C TYR A 202 12.61 8.37 5.49
N LEU A 203 12.38 7.73 6.63
CA LEU A 203 12.93 8.06 7.95
C LEU A 203 13.73 6.88 8.51
N ILE A 204 14.76 7.21 9.28
CA ILE A 204 15.56 6.26 10.05
C ILE A 204 15.36 6.61 11.51
N PHE A 205 14.93 5.67 12.33
CA PHE A 205 14.76 5.89 13.75
C PHE A 205 16.06 5.65 14.50
N VAL A 206 16.41 6.61 15.36
CA VAL A 206 17.58 6.52 16.21
C VAL A 206 17.16 5.99 17.57
N VAL A 207 17.71 4.84 17.96
CA VAL A 207 17.32 4.17 19.20
C VAL A 207 18.45 4.12 20.22
N ASP A 208 18.07 4.07 21.49
CA ASP A 208 18.97 3.77 22.61
C ASP A 208 19.15 2.22 22.76
N PRO A 209 20.05 1.76 23.66
CA PRO A 209 20.24 0.32 23.89
C PRO A 209 19.01 -0.41 24.45
N ALA A 210 18.01 0.29 24.97
CA ALA A 210 16.74 -0.26 25.44
C ALA A 210 15.66 -0.30 24.32
N ARG A 211 16.04 0.09 23.08
CA ARG A 211 15.17 0.25 21.91
C ARG A 211 14.16 1.41 22.01
N ASN A 212 14.37 2.37 22.92
CA ASN A 212 13.52 3.56 22.89
C ASN A 212 13.93 4.46 21.75
N PRO A 213 12.99 4.97 20.94
CA PRO A 213 13.32 5.93 19.89
C PRO A 213 13.66 7.28 20.52
N ILE A 214 14.88 7.75 20.29
CA ILE A 214 15.45 8.98 20.85
C ILE A 214 15.64 10.08 19.79
N GLY A 215 15.39 9.78 18.55
CA GLY A 215 15.45 10.72 17.44
C GLY A 215 15.10 10.05 16.11
N GLU A 216 14.98 10.89 15.09
CA GLU A 216 14.77 10.45 13.72
C GLU A 216 15.68 11.21 12.74
N VAL A 217 15.99 10.62 11.61
CA VAL A 217 16.79 11.22 10.54
C VAL A 217 16.16 10.94 9.19
N GLY A 218 15.74 11.99 8.49
CA GLY A 218 15.27 11.85 7.12
C GLY A 218 16.41 11.48 6.15
N LEU A 219 16.12 10.63 5.17
CA LEU A 219 17.11 10.19 4.14
C LEU A 219 17.78 11.37 3.43
N GLY A 220 17.02 12.40 3.08
CA GLY A 220 17.59 13.60 2.44
C GLY A 220 18.65 14.27 3.30
N ARG A 221 18.42 14.38 4.63
CA ARG A 221 19.39 14.94 5.58
C ARG A 221 20.61 14.05 5.74
N LEU A 222 20.40 12.74 5.83
CA LEU A 222 21.50 11.77 5.90
C LEU A 222 22.41 11.87 4.68
N LEU A 223 21.85 11.84 3.47
CA LEU A 223 22.62 11.86 2.21
C LEU A 223 23.33 13.19 1.96
N CYS A 224 22.78 14.31 2.43
CA CYS A 224 23.39 15.63 2.30
C CYS A 224 24.43 15.94 3.40
N THR A 225 24.60 15.06 4.40
CA THR A 225 25.53 15.28 5.51
C THR A 225 26.85 14.57 5.28
N PRO A 226 28.01 15.22 5.57
CA PRO A 226 29.32 14.60 5.44
C PRO A 226 29.48 13.32 6.27
N ARG A 227 30.03 12.27 5.67
CA ARG A 227 30.17 10.91 6.25
C ARG A 227 30.76 10.84 7.68
N PRO A 228 31.73 11.70 8.10
CA PRO A 228 32.31 11.66 9.44
C PRO A 228 31.40 12.18 10.56
N ARG A 229 30.30 12.89 10.23
CA ARG A 229 29.37 13.43 11.24
C ARG A 229 28.64 12.30 11.95
N ARG A 230 28.35 12.50 13.25
CA ARG A 230 27.59 11.52 14.03
C ARG A 230 26.07 11.69 13.82
N ILE A 231 25.34 10.60 13.91
CA ILE A 231 23.88 10.60 13.85
C ILE A 231 23.29 11.50 14.95
N SER A 232 23.84 11.45 16.17
CA SER A 232 23.42 12.32 17.29
C SER A 232 23.54 13.83 17.02
N GLU A 233 24.31 14.25 16.02
CA GLU A 233 24.48 15.66 15.66
C GLU A 233 23.47 16.12 14.60
N ILE A 234 22.81 15.19 13.94
CA ILE A 234 21.89 15.47 12.81
C ILE A 234 20.47 14.96 13.05
N MET A 235 20.26 14.09 14.02
CA MET A 235 18.93 13.60 14.38
C MET A 235 18.04 14.71 14.92
N GLU A 236 16.76 14.60 14.67
CA GLU A 236 15.72 15.41 15.29
C GLU A 236 15.20 14.66 16.52
N GLY A 237 15.22 15.32 17.69
CA GLY A 237 14.83 14.72 18.96
C GLY A 237 13.42 15.09 19.40
N ASP A 238 12.80 16.07 18.74
CA ASP A 238 11.42 16.50 18.99
C ASP A 238 10.51 15.94 17.89
N PHE A 239 10.02 14.74 18.11
CA PHE A 239 9.17 14.01 17.15
C PHE A 239 8.04 13.28 17.90
N LEU A 240 6.95 13.02 17.21
CA LEU A 240 5.81 12.30 17.77
C LEU A 240 6.08 10.81 17.82
N LYS A 241 5.63 10.17 18.90
CA LYS A 241 5.61 8.72 19.07
C LYS A 241 4.17 8.29 19.24
N ILE A 242 3.76 7.28 18.53
CA ILE A 242 2.40 6.77 18.57
C ILE A 242 2.35 5.58 19.52
N PRO A 243 1.56 5.62 20.61
CA PRO A 243 1.30 4.44 21.44
C PRO A 243 0.56 3.37 20.62
N ALA A 244 0.92 2.10 20.80
CA ALA A 244 0.30 0.99 20.04
C ALA A 244 -1.21 0.82 20.29
N ASP A 245 -1.72 1.30 21.40
CA ASP A 245 -3.12 1.28 21.79
C ASP A 245 -3.92 2.52 21.31
N MET A 246 -3.29 3.45 20.60
CA MET A 246 -3.95 4.64 20.07
C MET A 246 -4.89 4.23 18.92
N ASP A 247 -6.07 4.83 18.90
CA ASP A 247 -7.08 4.63 17.86
C ASP A 247 -6.61 5.18 16.50
N GLN A 248 -6.89 4.45 15.42
CA GLN A 248 -6.46 4.79 14.06
C GLN A 248 -6.98 6.16 13.59
N GLU A 249 -8.19 6.57 13.98
CA GLU A 249 -8.72 7.89 13.64
C GLU A 249 -7.92 9.00 14.34
N GLU A 250 -7.50 8.78 15.60
CA GLU A 250 -6.63 9.72 16.32
C GLU A 250 -5.26 9.81 15.66
N VAL A 251 -4.69 8.68 15.22
CA VAL A 251 -3.43 8.63 14.45
C VAL A 251 -3.57 9.42 13.15
N SER A 252 -4.66 9.22 12.39
CA SER A 252 -4.91 9.94 11.14
C SER A 252 -4.99 11.47 11.33
N ILE A 253 -5.59 11.92 12.43
CA ILE A 253 -5.64 13.34 12.81
C ILE A 253 -4.23 13.90 13.06
N LEU A 254 -3.36 13.12 13.73
CA LEU A 254 -1.98 13.54 13.99
C LEU A 254 -1.18 13.64 12.70
N PHE A 255 -1.25 12.63 11.82
CA PHE A 255 -0.58 12.63 10.53
C PHE A 255 -0.96 13.86 9.70
N ARG A 256 -2.27 14.11 9.55
CA ARG A 256 -2.78 15.27 8.83
C ARG A 256 -2.38 16.60 9.46
N ARG A 257 -2.39 16.68 10.80
CA ARG A 257 -2.10 17.92 11.52
C ARG A 257 -0.64 18.33 11.42
N TYR A 258 0.26 17.36 11.48
CA TYR A 258 1.71 17.59 11.51
C TYR A 258 2.38 17.32 10.17
N GLY A 259 1.63 16.83 9.17
CA GLY A 259 2.16 16.53 7.83
C GLY A 259 3.20 15.43 7.86
N MET A 260 2.96 14.39 8.68
CA MET A 260 3.88 13.27 8.82
C MET A 260 3.81 12.34 7.60
N VAL A 261 4.94 11.77 7.24
CA VAL A 261 5.07 10.73 6.19
C VAL A 261 5.12 9.34 6.83
N SER A 262 5.76 9.24 7.99
CA SER A 262 5.78 8.05 8.83
C SER A 262 5.95 8.44 10.30
N ALA A 263 5.55 7.57 11.21
CA ALA A 263 5.68 7.79 12.65
C ALA A 263 6.05 6.49 13.39
N PRO A 264 6.92 6.55 14.42
CA PRO A 264 7.27 5.37 15.20
C PRO A 264 6.14 4.98 16.15
N VAL A 265 5.85 3.69 16.20
CA VAL A 265 4.92 3.09 17.16
C VAL A 265 5.71 2.54 18.35
N VAL A 266 5.24 2.82 19.56
CA VAL A 266 5.89 2.40 20.80
C VAL A 266 4.96 1.58 21.68
N ASP A 267 5.54 0.63 22.42
CA ASP A 267 4.83 -0.14 23.42
C ASP A 267 4.61 0.67 24.73
N GLU A 268 3.96 0.06 25.72
CA GLU A 268 3.71 0.63 27.06
C GLU A 268 4.99 1.02 27.82
N HIS A 269 6.15 0.51 27.42
CA HIS A 269 7.46 0.81 28.00
C HIS A 269 8.21 1.88 27.20
N GLY A 270 7.63 2.40 26.11
CA GLY A 270 8.23 3.38 25.22
C GLY A 270 9.24 2.81 24.21
N ARG A 271 9.31 1.48 24.06
CA ARG A 271 10.19 0.82 23.10
C ARG A 271 9.58 0.86 21.71
N LEU A 272 10.40 1.10 20.71
CA LEU A 272 10.01 1.07 19.31
C LEU A 272 9.66 -0.36 18.89
N ILE A 273 8.45 -0.54 18.40
CA ILE A 273 7.90 -1.85 17.99
C ILE A 273 7.44 -1.90 16.54
N GLY A 274 7.20 -0.75 15.90
CA GLY A 274 6.74 -0.65 14.54
C GLY A 274 6.80 0.80 14.04
N MET A 275 6.31 1.03 12.84
CA MET A 275 6.00 2.36 12.32
C MET A 275 4.69 2.32 11.54
N ILE A 276 4.07 3.47 11.38
CA ILE A 276 2.91 3.69 10.52
C ILE A 276 3.33 4.63 9.41
N THR A 277 2.88 4.42 8.22
CA THR A 277 3.18 5.25 7.06
C THR A 277 1.95 6.03 6.59
N ILE A 278 2.13 6.96 5.66
CA ILE A 278 1.05 7.86 5.22
C ILE A 278 0.03 7.15 4.32
N ASP A 279 0.42 6.12 3.60
CA ASP A 279 -0.44 5.28 2.77
C ASP A 279 -1.53 4.58 3.60
N ASP A 280 -1.17 3.92 4.71
CA ASP A 280 -2.12 3.33 5.66
C ASP A 280 -3.12 4.36 6.19
N ILE A 281 -2.62 5.57 6.46
CA ILE A 281 -3.47 6.67 6.95
C ILE A 281 -4.44 7.17 5.89
N ILE A 282 -4.10 7.11 4.61
CA ILE A 282 -5.02 7.47 3.52
C ILE A 282 -6.22 6.54 3.52
N ASP A 283 -6.02 5.25 3.69
CA ASP A 283 -7.09 4.26 3.73
C ASP A 283 -8.03 4.48 4.92
N VAL A 284 -7.49 4.78 6.11
CA VAL A 284 -8.31 5.15 7.30
C VAL A 284 -9.15 6.41 7.03
N ILE A 285 -8.59 7.42 6.35
CA ILE A 285 -9.31 8.66 6.01
C ILE A 285 -10.44 8.36 5.02
N ASP A 286 -10.21 7.54 4.01
CA ASP A 286 -11.20 7.20 2.99
C ASP A 286 -12.36 6.40 3.59
N LEU A 287 -12.09 5.43 4.45
CA LEU A 287 -13.11 4.69 5.20
C LEU A 287 -13.95 5.61 6.10
N SER A 288 -13.32 6.54 6.82
CA SER A 288 -13.98 7.53 7.68
C SER A 288 -14.93 8.44 6.89
N LEU A 289 -14.56 8.85 5.66
CA LEU A 289 -15.41 9.68 4.80
C LEU A 289 -16.65 8.93 4.28
N ILE A 290 -16.57 7.64 4.06
CA ILE A 290 -17.69 6.78 3.66
C ILE A 290 -18.71 6.69 4.80
N HIS A 291 -18.28 6.50 6.03
CA HIS A 291 -19.17 6.44 7.22
C HIS A 291 -19.90 7.76 7.51
N ILE A 292 -19.27 8.91 7.24
CA ILE A 292 -19.90 10.22 7.43
C ILE A 292 -20.95 10.51 6.34
N SER A 293 -20.84 9.92 5.16
CA SER A 293 -21.73 10.17 4.02
C SER A 293 -23.00 9.31 4.00
N GLU A 294 -23.16 8.29 4.85
CA GLU A 294 -24.41 7.58 5.03
C GLU A 294 -25.32 8.33 6.03
N PRO A 295 -26.35 9.05 5.57
CA PRO A 295 -27.32 9.64 6.50
C PRO A 295 -28.10 8.52 7.16
N THR A 296 -27.96 8.39 8.50
CA THR A 296 -28.84 7.58 9.33
C THR A 296 -30.29 7.87 8.93
N ARG A 297 -30.96 6.89 8.27
CA ARG A 297 -32.40 6.93 8.06
C ARG A 297 -33.08 6.95 9.42
N PRO A 298 -33.87 7.96 9.75
CA PRO A 298 -34.69 7.91 10.96
C PRO A 298 -35.75 6.83 10.79
N SER A 299 -35.85 5.95 11.77
CA SER A 299 -36.88 4.92 11.95
C SER A 299 -38.28 5.54 12.20
#